data_8e9704cc81bdb1b2cb258bd8e7123842
#
_entry.id   8e9704cc81bdb1b2cb258bd8e7123842
#
_cell.length_a   1.000
_cell.length_b   1.000
_cell.length_c   1.000
_cell.angle_alpha   90.00
_cell.angle_beta   90.00
_cell.angle_gamma   90.00
#
_symmetry.space_group_name_H-M   'P 1'
#
loop_
_entity.id
_entity.type
_entity.pdbx_description
1 polymer ?
#
loop_
_entity_poly.entity_id
_entity_poly.type
_entity_poly.pdbx_seq_one_letter_code
_entity_poly.pdbx_strand_id
1 'polypeptide(L)'
;MYPSLTPPRQVKIGDAAAFAGTTPRAIRHYHAIGLLPEPERGGDGRRRYGYDDMIRLLWIRRMADAGISLDDMRAAFGEARDETRDESGDEASDQAPGIESVLGRLEASLAAQEAAVRRRRAAVQRLRAVGSPLGLLSELVTDRLSPLPPGALRPSDLDALLVTERICGPLGAAIQASAFIVLATHPDLRAEDDRLEAAEAALDDGVAPDDPRVEELAVQRCAHQMALDQAIEAAGLDAAEAKIFETYDAGLTGEEGREMSAATAVTKMPYDFSPARMRCLELAGRLFGEALADAHPADGS
;
A
#
# COMPACT_ATOMS: atom_id res chain seq x y z
N MET A 1 -41.41 17.04 55.35
CA MET A 1 -40.84 15.74 55.76
C MET A 1 -40.48 15.00 54.43
N TYR A 2 -39.22 15.06 54.00
CA TYR A 2 -38.81 14.33 52.81
C TYR A 2 -38.68 12.87 53.21
N PRO A 3 -39.24 11.91 52.45
CA PRO A 3 -39.03 10.50 52.72
C PRO A 3 -37.54 10.21 52.62
N SER A 4 -36.98 9.49 53.60
CA SER A 4 -35.58 9.05 53.61
C SER A 4 -35.39 8.06 52.42
N LEU A 5 -34.94 8.58 51.30
CA LEU A 5 -34.55 7.80 50.12
C LEU A 5 -33.25 7.07 50.47
N THR A 6 -33.36 5.82 50.92
CA THR A 6 -32.19 4.94 51.06
C THR A 6 -31.94 4.29 49.69
N PRO A 7 -30.88 4.64 48.97
CA PRO A 7 -30.61 4.06 47.68
C PRO A 7 -30.27 2.56 47.81
N PRO A 8 -30.69 1.71 46.86
CA PRO A 8 -30.37 0.29 46.90
C PRO A 8 -28.86 0.08 46.66
N ARG A 9 -28.26 -0.89 47.33
CA ARG A 9 -26.83 -1.25 47.14
C ARG A 9 -26.54 -1.79 45.75
N GLN A 10 -27.50 -2.45 45.14
CA GLN A 10 -27.41 -3.06 43.81
C GLN A 10 -28.74 -2.97 43.07
N VAL A 11 -28.69 -2.81 41.76
CA VAL A 11 -29.89 -2.72 40.89
C VAL A 11 -29.91 -3.83 39.83
N LYS A 12 -31.08 -4.08 39.25
CA LYS A 12 -31.24 -4.98 38.12
C LYS A 12 -30.82 -4.30 36.81
N ILE A 13 -30.56 -5.09 35.77
CA ILE A 13 -30.17 -4.59 34.44
C ILE A 13 -31.15 -3.55 33.85
N GLY A 14 -32.46 -3.69 34.12
CA GLY A 14 -33.45 -2.74 33.64
C GLY A 14 -33.30 -1.37 34.31
N ASP A 15 -33.08 -1.37 35.62
CA ASP A 15 -32.91 -0.14 36.41
C ASP A 15 -31.57 0.50 36.10
N ALA A 16 -30.50 -0.30 35.94
CA ALA A 16 -29.18 0.15 35.49
C ALA A 16 -29.24 0.82 34.11
N ALA A 17 -29.96 0.20 33.16
CA ALA A 17 -30.14 0.76 31.83
C ALA A 17 -30.91 2.07 31.86
N ALA A 18 -32.01 2.13 32.61
CA ALA A 18 -32.82 3.34 32.75
C ALA A 18 -32.00 4.50 33.34
N PHE A 19 -31.22 4.23 34.41
CA PHE A 19 -30.39 5.23 35.06
C PHE A 19 -29.26 5.74 34.16
N ALA A 20 -28.59 4.84 33.45
CA ALA A 20 -27.49 5.19 32.54
C ALA A 20 -27.94 5.76 31.20
N GLY A 21 -29.24 5.86 30.93
CA GLY A 21 -29.78 6.34 29.65
C GLY A 21 -29.49 5.43 28.48
N THR A 22 -29.49 4.10 28.70
CA THR A 22 -29.20 3.08 27.70
C THR A 22 -30.24 1.97 27.71
N THR A 23 -29.99 0.85 27.03
CA THR A 23 -30.90 -0.29 26.98
C THR A 23 -30.29 -1.55 27.60
N PRO A 24 -31.10 -2.47 28.15
CA PRO A 24 -30.60 -3.76 28.62
C PRO A 24 -29.87 -4.58 27.54
N ARG A 25 -30.21 -4.36 26.25
CA ARG A 25 -29.54 -4.98 25.12
C ARG A 25 -28.13 -4.41 24.93
N ALA A 26 -27.97 -3.09 25.03
CA ALA A 26 -26.66 -2.44 24.95
C ALA A 26 -25.74 -2.89 26.09
N ILE A 27 -26.26 -2.98 27.33
CA ILE A 27 -25.48 -3.46 28.49
C ILE A 27 -25.00 -4.90 28.27
N ARG A 28 -25.86 -5.80 27.73
CA ARG A 28 -25.43 -7.16 27.39
C ARG A 28 -24.36 -7.17 26.29
N HIS A 29 -24.47 -6.29 25.33
CA HIS A 29 -23.43 -6.12 24.31
C HIS A 29 -22.10 -5.64 24.91
N TYR A 30 -22.12 -4.69 25.84
CA TYR A 30 -20.92 -4.24 26.53
C TYR A 30 -20.22 -5.35 27.30
N HIS A 31 -20.98 -6.26 27.94
CA HIS A 31 -20.43 -7.48 28.52
C HIS A 31 -19.82 -8.41 27.47
N ALA A 32 -20.56 -8.66 26.36
CA ALA A 32 -20.12 -9.56 25.31
C ALA A 32 -18.80 -9.14 24.64
N ILE A 33 -18.57 -7.83 24.51
CA ILE A 33 -17.32 -7.29 23.95
C ILE A 33 -16.23 -7.00 25.00
N GLY A 34 -16.48 -7.31 26.27
CA GLY A 34 -15.52 -7.10 27.36
C GLY A 34 -15.34 -5.65 27.84
N LEU A 35 -16.16 -4.72 27.34
CA LEU A 35 -16.12 -3.31 27.73
C LEU A 35 -16.63 -3.08 29.14
N LEU A 36 -17.60 -3.88 29.59
CA LEU A 36 -18.12 -3.91 30.95
C LEU A 36 -17.91 -5.31 31.55
N PRO A 37 -17.23 -5.47 32.72
CA PRO A 37 -17.12 -6.76 33.38
C PRO A 37 -18.49 -7.35 33.73
N GLU A 38 -18.59 -8.69 33.73
CA GLU A 38 -19.83 -9.32 34.17
C GLU A 38 -20.00 -9.13 35.70
N PRO A 39 -21.08 -8.50 36.16
CA PRO A 39 -21.32 -8.31 37.58
C PRO A 39 -21.73 -9.62 38.26
N GLU A 40 -21.61 -9.67 39.57
CA GLU A 40 -22.05 -10.79 40.39
C GLU A 40 -23.53 -11.10 40.17
N ARG A 41 -23.90 -12.37 40.35
CA ARG A 41 -25.28 -12.81 40.31
C ARG A 41 -25.83 -12.84 41.72
N GLY A 42 -26.98 -12.22 41.91
CA GLY A 42 -27.73 -12.32 43.18
C GLY A 42 -28.26 -13.73 43.46
N GLY A 43 -28.81 -13.95 44.62
CA GLY A 43 -29.41 -15.23 45.00
C GLY A 43 -30.57 -15.72 44.11
N ASP A 44 -31.12 -14.84 43.24
CA ASP A 44 -32.12 -15.15 42.21
C ASP A 44 -31.49 -15.48 40.87
N GLY A 45 -30.18 -15.68 40.80
CA GLY A 45 -29.42 -15.99 39.57
C GLY A 45 -29.30 -14.84 38.55
N ARG A 46 -29.84 -13.65 38.88
CA ARG A 46 -29.83 -12.49 37.99
C ARG A 46 -28.63 -11.59 38.27
N ARG A 47 -28.09 -10.96 37.22
CA ARG A 47 -27.00 -9.96 37.33
C ARG A 47 -27.44 -8.79 38.20
N ARG A 48 -26.54 -8.36 39.10
CA ARG A 48 -26.75 -7.25 40.03
C ARG A 48 -25.62 -6.22 39.81
N TYR A 49 -26.00 -5.00 39.53
CA TYR A 49 -25.10 -3.89 39.19
C TYR A 49 -24.88 -3.05 40.45
N GLY A 50 -23.65 -2.97 40.93
CA GLY A 50 -23.20 -2.14 42.02
C GLY A 50 -22.84 -0.73 41.57
N TYR A 51 -22.30 0.05 42.53
CA TYR A 51 -21.90 1.44 42.27
C TYR A 51 -20.85 1.56 41.17
N ASP A 52 -19.80 0.73 41.17
CA ASP A 52 -18.71 0.79 40.22
C ASP A 52 -19.17 0.41 38.79
N ASP A 53 -20.06 -0.55 38.70
CA ASP A 53 -20.70 -0.90 37.41
C ASP A 53 -21.50 0.27 36.84
N MET A 54 -22.20 0.99 37.71
CA MET A 54 -22.98 2.18 37.34
C MET A 54 -22.10 3.31 36.86
N ILE A 55 -20.99 3.58 37.56
CA ILE A 55 -19.99 4.59 37.14
C ILE A 55 -19.41 4.24 35.78
N ARG A 56 -19.01 2.97 35.58
CA ARG A 56 -18.47 2.52 34.30
C ARG A 56 -19.49 2.61 33.15
N LEU A 57 -20.75 2.28 33.41
CA LEU A 57 -21.83 2.48 32.44
C LEU A 57 -22.01 3.95 32.04
N LEU A 58 -21.92 4.87 33.02
CA LEU A 58 -21.98 6.30 32.75
C LEU A 58 -20.78 6.79 31.93
N TRP A 59 -19.57 6.29 32.17
CA TRP A 59 -18.39 6.60 31.35
C TRP A 59 -18.57 6.15 29.92
N ILE A 60 -18.96 4.87 29.72
CA ILE A 60 -19.21 4.31 28.38
C ILE A 60 -20.26 5.16 27.67
N ARG A 61 -21.34 5.53 28.36
CA ARG A 61 -22.40 6.36 27.77
C ARG A 61 -21.89 7.74 27.35
N ARG A 62 -21.14 8.42 28.23
CA ARG A 62 -20.59 9.75 27.93
C ARG A 62 -19.60 9.73 26.77
N MET A 63 -18.73 8.72 26.70
CA MET A 63 -17.81 8.54 25.60
C MET A 63 -18.54 8.24 24.28
N ALA A 64 -19.58 7.40 24.32
CA ALA A 64 -20.41 7.14 23.15
C ALA A 64 -21.14 8.40 22.65
N ASP A 65 -21.67 9.22 23.56
CA ASP A 65 -22.30 10.51 23.24
C ASP A 65 -21.30 11.52 22.64
N ALA A 66 -20.01 11.41 22.99
CA ALA A 66 -18.93 12.17 22.37
C ALA A 66 -18.47 11.60 21.02
N GLY A 67 -19.11 10.52 20.52
CA GLY A 67 -18.79 9.91 19.23
C GLY A 67 -17.61 8.94 19.24
N ILE A 68 -17.12 8.54 20.42
CA ILE A 68 -16.03 7.56 20.55
C ILE A 68 -16.59 6.17 20.25
N SER A 69 -15.90 5.40 19.42
CA SER A 69 -16.34 4.04 19.06
C SER A 69 -16.18 3.06 20.21
N LEU A 70 -17.04 2.04 20.28
CA LEU A 70 -16.93 0.99 21.29
C LEU A 70 -15.62 0.20 21.20
N ASP A 71 -15.03 0.10 19.99
CA ASP A 71 -13.75 -0.59 19.78
C ASP A 71 -12.58 0.22 20.34
N ASP A 72 -12.56 1.54 20.13
CA ASP A 72 -11.56 2.43 20.72
C ASP A 72 -11.64 2.42 22.26
N MET A 73 -12.88 2.48 22.80
CA MET A 73 -13.08 2.36 24.25
C MET A 73 -12.56 1.02 24.78
N ARG A 74 -12.86 -0.09 24.09
CA ARG A 74 -12.42 -1.42 24.51
C ARG A 74 -10.90 -1.54 24.53
N ALA A 75 -10.23 -1.04 23.48
CA ALA A 75 -8.77 -1.01 23.42
C ALA A 75 -8.18 -0.22 24.58
N ALA A 76 -8.65 1.01 24.81
CA ALA A 76 -8.18 1.88 25.88
C ALA A 76 -8.41 1.29 27.30
N PHE A 77 -9.54 0.63 27.53
CA PHE A 77 -9.81 -0.06 28.79
C PHE A 77 -9.00 -1.35 28.97
N GLY A 78 -8.69 -2.06 27.87
CA GLY A 78 -7.87 -3.28 27.87
C GLY A 78 -6.42 -2.97 28.20
N GLU A 79 -5.82 -2.06 27.48
CA GLU A 79 -4.44 -1.61 27.69
C GLU A 79 -4.21 -1.00 29.08
N ALA A 80 -5.18 -0.24 29.58
CA ALA A 80 -5.13 0.31 30.93
C ALA A 80 -5.16 -0.76 32.02
N ARG A 81 -5.71 -1.93 31.74
CA ARG A 81 -5.71 -3.08 32.65
C ARG A 81 -4.38 -3.81 32.68
N ASP A 82 -3.71 -3.91 31.54
CA ASP A 82 -2.43 -4.59 31.43
C ASP A 82 -1.31 -3.80 32.11
N GLU A 83 -1.31 -2.46 32.01
CA GLU A 83 -0.30 -1.61 32.68
C GLU A 83 -0.44 -1.62 34.22
N THR A 84 -1.66 -1.61 34.76
CA THR A 84 -1.85 -1.72 36.21
C THR A 84 -1.42 -3.07 36.77
N ARG A 85 -1.28 -4.09 35.89
CA ARG A 85 -0.82 -5.42 36.25
C ARG A 85 0.71 -5.55 36.25
N ASP A 86 1.40 -4.78 35.41
CA ASP A 86 2.87 -4.77 35.34
C ASP A 86 3.51 -3.90 36.43
N GLU A 87 2.85 -2.83 36.87
CA GLU A 87 3.38 -1.92 37.90
C GLU A 87 3.25 -2.46 39.33
N SER A 88 2.31 -3.36 39.60
CA SER A 88 2.11 -4.00 40.88
C SER A 88 2.55 -5.47 40.87
N GLY A 89 3.83 -5.70 41.10
CA GLY A 89 4.43 -7.06 41.17
C GLY A 89 4.01 -7.88 42.40
N ASP A 90 2.93 -7.51 43.08
CA ASP A 90 2.36 -8.31 44.20
C ASP A 90 0.88 -7.95 44.42
N GLU A 91 0.03 -8.98 44.39
CA GLU A 91 -1.41 -8.97 44.69
C GLU A 91 -2.27 -8.07 43.76
N ALA A 92 -3.00 -8.73 42.86
CA ALA A 92 -3.98 -8.17 41.97
C ALA A 92 -4.96 -7.23 42.69
N SER A 93 -4.67 -5.95 42.72
CA SER A 93 -5.67 -4.92 42.98
C SER A 93 -6.62 -4.93 41.77
N ASP A 94 -7.82 -5.45 41.95
CA ASP A 94 -8.93 -5.48 41.00
C ASP A 94 -9.51 -4.06 40.80
N GLN A 95 -8.65 -3.02 40.89
CA GLN A 95 -9.04 -1.65 40.65
C GLN A 95 -9.18 -1.41 39.13
N ALA A 96 -10.38 -0.98 38.75
CA ALA A 96 -10.63 -0.53 37.39
C ALA A 96 -9.66 0.62 37.03
N PRO A 97 -9.11 0.64 35.81
CA PRO A 97 -8.20 1.71 35.39
C PRO A 97 -8.85 3.08 35.57
N GLY A 98 -8.08 4.05 36.05
CA GLY A 98 -8.56 5.41 36.25
C GLY A 98 -9.04 6.03 34.92
N ILE A 99 -10.12 6.80 34.99
CA ILE A 99 -10.71 7.44 33.79
C ILE A 99 -9.70 8.31 33.04
N GLU A 100 -8.77 8.95 33.75
CA GLU A 100 -7.72 9.78 33.14
C GLU A 100 -6.80 8.98 32.22
N SER A 101 -6.38 7.78 32.64
CA SER A 101 -5.57 6.86 31.84
C SER A 101 -6.31 6.42 30.58
N VAL A 102 -7.60 6.08 30.71
CA VAL A 102 -8.43 5.69 29.57
C VAL A 102 -8.60 6.85 28.57
N LEU A 103 -8.87 8.06 29.05
CA LEU A 103 -9.03 9.24 28.20
C LEU A 103 -7.73 9.64 27.52
N GLY A 104 -6.59 9.57 28.21
CA GLY A 104 -5.28 9.85 27.63
C GLY A 104 -4.94 8.89 26.47
N ARG A 105 -5.28 7.61 26.61
CA ARG A 105 -5.08 6.62 25.52
C ARG A 105 -6.01 6.85 24.34
N LEU A 106 -7.27 7.18 24.59
CA LEU A 106 -8.21 7.54 23.55
C LEU A 106 -7.71 8.75 22.75
N GLU A 107 -7.21 9.77 23.45
CA GLU A 107 -6.62 10.95 22.80
C GLU A 107 -5.40 10.58 21.94
N ALA A 108 -4.47 9.75 22.46
CA ALA A 108 -3.31 9.28 21.73
C ALA A 108 -3.70 8.45 20.48
N SER A 109 -4.69 7.56 20.62
CA SER A 109 -5.21 6.76 19.52
C SER A 109 -5.84 7.63 18.42
N LEU A 110 -6.68 8.59 18.81
CA LEU A 110 -7.31 9.52 17.87
C LEU A 110 -6.28 10.42 17.17
N ALA A 111 -5.25 10.87 17.88
CA ALA A 111 -4.14 11.64 17.27
C ALA A 111 -3.37 10.80 16.23
N ALA A 112 -3.12 9.51 16.52
CA ALA A 112 -2.49 8.59 15.57
C ALA A 112 -3.37 8.37 14.32
N GLN A 113 -4.68 8.19 14.50
CA GLN A 113 -5.63 8.06 13.39
C GLN A 113 -5.68 9.33 12.54
N GLU A 114 -5.73 10.51 13.18
CA GLU A 114 -5.69 11.80 12.47
C GLU A 114 -4.41 11.94 11.63
N ALA A 115 -3.24 11.61 12.21
CA ALA A 115 -1.97 11.63 11.49
C ALA A 115 -1.98 10.66 10.29
N ALA A 116 -2.58 9.46 10.44
CA ALA A 116 -2.73 8.51 9.36
C ALA A 116 -3.64 9.03 8.24
N VAL A 117 -4.77 9.64 8.60
CA VAL A 117 -5.69 10.25 7.62
C VAL A 117 -5.02 11.42 6.90
N ARG A 118 -4.27 12.27 7.61
CA ARG A 118 -3.50 13.37 7.00
C ARG A 118 -2.49 12.85 5.99
N ARG A 119 -1.74 11.78 6.33
CA ARG A 119 -0.78 11.15 5.39
C ARG A 119 -1.48 10.62 4.13
N ARG A 120 -2.60 9.89 4.29
CA ARG A 120 -3.40 9.38 3.16
C ARG A 120 -3.93 10.51 2.28
N ARG A 121 -4.45 11.58 2.89
CA ARG A 121 -4.93 12.77 2.16
C ARG A 121 -3.81 13.44 1.39
N ALA A 122 -2.63 13.60 1.98
CA ALA A 122 -1.46 14.16 1.31
C ALA A 122 -1.01 13.29 0.12
N ALA A 123 -1.04 11.96 0.27
CA ALA A 123 -0.77 11.03 -0.84
C ALA A 123 -1.76 11.21 -2.00
N VAL A 124 -3.07 11.24 -1.70
CA VAL A 124 -4.11 11.48 -2.73
C VAL A 124 -3.94 12.85 -3.39
N GLN A 125 -3.58 13.87 -2.62
CA GLN A 125 -3.33 15.21 -3.18
C GLN A 125 -2.13 15.23 -4.12
N ARG A 126 -1.04 14.52 -3.78
CA ARG A 126 0.11 14.35 -4.69
C ARG A 126 -0.30 13.64 -5.97
N LEU A 127 -0.99 12.50 -5.88
CA LEU A 127 -1.50 11.78 -7.05
C LEU A 127 -2.39 12.66 -7.95
N ARG A 128 -3.23 13.51 -7.35
CA ARG A 128 -4.08 14.45 -8.10
C ARG A 128 -3.31 15.61 -8.70
N ALA A 129 -2.28 16.12 -8.00
CA ALA A 129 -1.50 17.28 -8.47
C ALA A 129 -0.68 16.94 -9.72
N VAL A 130 -0.22 15.69 -9.83
CA VAL A 130 0.48 15.19 -11.03
C VAL A 130 -0.48 15.03 -12.21
N GLY A 131 -1.79 14.91 -11.95
CA GLY A 131 -2.85 14.93 -12.98
C GLY A 131 -2.83 13.78 -13.98
N SER A 132 -1.96 12.78 -13.76
CA SER A 132 -1.74 11.63 -14.63
C SER A 132 -1.37 10.38 -13.81
N PRO A 133 -1.42 9.18 -14.39
CA PRO A 133 -0.88 7.95 -13.78
C PRO A 133 0.59 8.05 -13.35
N LEU A 134 1.33 9.06 -13.81
CA LEU A 134 2.71 9.34 -13.38
C LEU A 134 2.86 9.41 -11.85
N GLY A 135 1.86 9.94 -11.13
CA GLY A 135 1.86 9.98 -9.67
C GLY A 135 1.75 8.62 -8.97
N LEU A 136 1.54 7.54 -9.71
CA LEU A 136 1.54 6.17 -9.19
C LEU A 136 2.94 5.54 -9.19
N LEU A 137 3.88 6.11 -9.94
CA LEU A 137 5.27 5.68 -10.01
C LEU A 137 6.06 6.20 -8.81
N SER A 138 7.17 5.54 -8.48
CA SER A 138 8.08 5.98 -7.42
C SER A 138 8.69 7.36 -7.71
N GLU A 139 9.21 8.00 -6.66
CA GLU A 139 9.87 9.29 -6.77
C GLU A 139 11.06 9.23 -7.73
N LEU A 140 11.83 8.13 -7.71
CA LEU A 140 12.96 7.92 -8.61
C LEU A 140 12.56 7.97 -10.09
N VAL A 141 11.46 7.33 -10.45
CA VAL A 141 10.95 7.32 -11.82
C VAL A 141 10.32 8.67 -12.20
N THR A 142 9.55 9.27 -11.29
CA THR A 142 8.94 10.59 -11.54
C THR A 142 9.98 11.69 -11.70
N ASP A 143 11.05 11.67 -10.91
CA ASP A 143 12.15 12.63 -11.04
C ASP A 143 12.88 12.46 -12.36
N ARG A 144 13.09 11.21 -12.80
CA ARG A 144 13.68 10.89 -14.09
C ARG A 144 12.87 11.45 -15.26
N LEU A 145 11.55 11.40 -15.16
CA LEU A 145 10.62 11.89 -16.19
C LEU A 145 10.31 13.40 -16.09
N SER A 146 10.73 14.05 -15.02
CA SER A 146 10.41 15.46 -14.74
C SER A 146 10.84 16.46 -15.84
N PRO A 147 11.90 16.21 -16.66
CA PRO A 147 12.25 17.11 -17.76
C PRO A 147 11.24 17.12 -18.91
N LEU A 148 10.38 16.09 -19.02
CA LEU A 148 9.39 16.01 -20.07
C LEU A 148 8.21 16.98 -19.84
N PRO A 149 7.68 17.61 -20.91
CA PRO A 149 6.48 18.42 -20.76
C PRO A 149 5.26 17.54 -20.39
N PRO A 150 4.28 18.11 -19.67
CA PRO A 150 3.06 17.38 -19.34
C PRO A 150 2.38 16.81 -20.59
N GLY A 151 2.04 15.52 -20.55
CA GLY A 151 1.36 14.85 -21.66
C GLY A 151 2.31 14.32 -22.76
N ALA A 152 3.61 14.43 -22.61
CA ALA A 152 4.59 13.86 -23.55
C ALA A 152 4.57 12.32 -23.56
N LEU A 153 4.23 11.70 -22.45
CA LEU A 153 4.07 10.25 -22.31
C LEU A 153 2.61 9.85 -22.54
N ARG A 154 2.42 8.72 -23.19
CA ARG A 154 1.11 8.10 -23.37
C ARG A 154 0.67 7.36 -22.11
N PRO A 155 -0.62 7.08 -21.93
CA PRO A 155 -1.08 6.21 -20.85
C PRO A 155 -0.41 4.84 -20.87
N SER A 156 -0.22 4.23 -22.06
CA SER A 156 0.47 2.94 -22.27
C SER A 156 1.93 2.95 -21.79
N ASP A 157 2.66 4.06 -22.02
CA ASP A 157 4.04 4.21 -21.56
C ASP A 157 4.11 4.18 -20.03
N LEU A 158 3.16 4.85 -19.38
CA LEU A 158 3.05 4.87 -17.90
C LEU A 158 2.63 3.52 -17.34
N ASP A 159 1.72 2.81 -17.99
CA ASP A 159 1.32 1.45 -17.62
C ASP A 159 2.50 0.48 -17.73
N ALA A 160 3.31 0.59 -18.80
CA ALA A 160 4.53 -0.21 -18.97
C ALA A 160 5.55 0.07 -17.85
N LEU A 161 5.76 1.34 -17.48
CA LEU A 161 6.63 1.72 -16.35
C LEU A 161 6.13 1.16 -15.02
N LEU A 162 4.81 1.19 -14.75
CA LEU A 162 4.24 0.58 -13.55
C LEU A 162 4.50 -0.92 -13.47
N VAL A 163 4.33 -1.62 -14.59
CA VAL A 163 4.62 -3.07 -14.68
C VAL A 163 6.10 -3.34 -14.43
N THR A 164 6.98 -2.57 -15.08
CA THR A 164 8.43 -2.73 -14.91
C THR A 164 8.87 -2.40 -13.50
N GLU A 165 8.33 -1.34 -12.90
CA GLU A 165 8.61 -1.01 -11.49
C GLU A 165 8.18 -2.15 -10.55
N ARG A 166 7.06 -2.81 -10.83
CA ARG A 166 6.60 -3.96 -10.04
C ARG A 166 7.49 -5.20 -10.20
N ILE A 167 8.06 -5.41 -11.39
CA ILE A 167 8.88 -6.59 -11.72
C ILE A 167 10.36 -6.37 -11.34
N CYS A 168 10.93 -5.24 -11.77
CA CYS A 168 12.35 -4.94 -11.70
C CYS A 168 12.70 -3.88 -10.63
N GLY A 169 11.70 -3.41 -9.88
CA GLY A 169 11.85 -2.34 -8.89
C GLY A 169 11.99 -0.94 -9.50
N PRO A 170 12.08 0.09 -8.65
CA PRO A 170 12.19 1.49 -9.08
C PRO A 170 13.38 1.75 -10.00
N LEU A 171 14.51 1.07 -9.77
CA LEU A 171 15.71 1.21 -10.59
C LEU A 171 15.48 0.71 -12.01
N GLY A 172 14.89 -0.48 -12.19
CA GLY A 172 14.59 -1.03 -13.50
C GLY A 172 13.62 -0.14 -14.29
N ALA A 173 12.61 0.42 -13.63
CA ALA A 173 11.69 1.36 -14.26
C ALA A 173 12.36 2.70 -14.61
N ALA A 174 13.29 3.20 -13.79
CA ALA A 174 14.03 4.43 -14.06
C ALA A 174 14.98 4.28 -15.28
N ILE A 175 15.54 3.09 -15.49
CA ILE A 175 16.32 2.77 -16.70
C ILE A 175 15.37 2.72 -17.90
N GLN A 176 14.27 2.00 -17.83
CA GLN A 176 13.29 1.95 -18.92
C GLN A 176 12.74 3.34 -19.27
N ALA A 177 12.64 4.25 -18.30
CA ALA A 177 12.18 5.61 -18.53
C ALA A 177 13.05 6.36 -19.56
N SER A 178 14.34 6.04 -19.72
CA SER A 178 15.21 6.64 -20.73
C SER A 178 14.73 6.37 -22.17
N ALA A 179 14.28 5.15 -22.44
CA ALA A 179 13.67 4.82 -23.73
C ALA A 179 12.41 5.66 -23.99
N PHE A 180 11.54 5.82 -23.00
CA PHE A 180 10.34 6.65 -23.13
C PHE A 180 10.65 8.15 -23.26
N ILE A 181 11.73 8.64 -22.64
CA ILE A 181 12.20 10.03 -22.84
C ILE A 181 12.64 10.22 -24.29
N VAL A 182 13.39 9.29 -24.85
CA VAL A 182 13.81 9.33 -26.26
C VAL A 182 12.60 9.25 -27.17
N LEU A 183 11.71 8.29 -26.97
CA LEU A 183 10.48 8.16 -27.76
C LEU A 183 9.59 9.40 -27.71
N ALA A 184 9.52 10.09 -26.57
CA ALA A 184 8.77 11.33 -26.42
C ALA A 184 9.39 12.53 -27.15
N THR A 185 10.71 12.50 -27.40
CA THR A 185 11.46 13.59 -27.99
C THR A 185 11.88 13.36 -29.45
N HIS A 186 11.76 12.09 -29.96
CA HIS A 186 12.12 11.69 -31.31
C HIS A 186 10.90 11.09 -32.03
N PRO A 187 10.14 11.90 -32.78
CA PRO A 187 8.90 11.44 -33.44
C PRO A 187 9.10 10.27 -34.42
N ASP A 188 10.24 10.21 -35.10
CA ASP A 188 10.53 9.14 -36.07
C ASP A 188 10.73 7.80 -35.35
N LEU A 189 11.46 7.79 -34.23
CA LEU A 189 11.62 6.57 -33.41
C LEU A 189 10.28 6.14 -32.78
N ARG A 190 9.47 7.10 -32.35
CA ARG A 190 8.13 6.80 -31.85
C ARG A 190 7.22 6.21 -32.92
N ALA A 191 7.24 6.75 -34.13
CA ALA A 191 6.44 6.21 -35.25
C ALA A 191 6.86 4.79 -35.62
N GLU A 192 8.15 4.50 -35.60
CA GLU A 192 8.67 3.15 -35.86
C GLU A 192 8.31 2.19 -34.71
N ASP A 193 8.40 2.62 -33.46
CA ASP A 193 7.97 1.83 -32.31
C ASP A 193 6.49 1.45 -32.41
N ASP A 194 5.62 2.42 -32.71
CA ASP A 194 4.19 2.20 -32.94
C ASP A 194 3.90 1.20 -34.05
N ARG A 195 4.67 1.31 -35.16
CA ARG A 195 4.54 0.40 -36.28
C ARG A 195 4.91 -1.04 -35.89
N LEU A 196 6.01 -1.20 -35.16
CA LEU A 196 6.48 -2.49 -34.68
C LEU A 196 5.51 -3.09 -33.65
N GLU A 197 5.00 -2.29 -32.71
CA GLU A 197 4.02 -2.73 -31.75
C GLU A 197 2.72 -3.22 -32.41
N ALA A 198 2.24 -2.49 -33.43
CA ALA A 198 1.09 -2.92 -34.21
C ALA A 198 1.36 -4.23 -35.01
N ALA A 199 2.57 -4.39 -35.57
CA ALA A 199 2.95 -5.61 -36.25
C ALA A 199 3.09 -6.81 -35.32
N GLU A 200 3.61 -6.60 -34.10
CA GLU A 200 3.67 -7.62 -33.06
C GLU A 200 2.27 -8.03 -32.58
N ALA A 201 1.36 -7.06 -32.42
CA ALA A 201 -0.03 -7.35 -32.07
C ALA A 201 -0.77 -8.16 -33.18
N ALA A 202 -0.35 -8.03 -34.41
CA ALA A 202 -0.88 -8.83 -35.53
C ALA A 202 -0.35 -10.28 -35.57
N LEU A 203 0.66 -10.62 -34.78
CA LEU A 203 1.08 -11.99 -34.53
C LEU A 203 0.13 -12.65 -33.52
N ASP A 204 -1.11 -12.87 -33.93
CA ASP A 204 -2.15 -13.46 -33.08
C ASP A 204 -2.00 -15.01 -33.00
N ASP A 205 -2.95 -15.67 -32.31
CA ASP A 205 -2.95 -17.13 -32.11
C ASP A 205 -3.11 -17.93 -33.44
N GLY A 206 -3.45 -17.28 -34.53
CA GLY A 206 -3.52 -17.88 -35.87
C GLY A 206 -2.18 -17.93 -36.60
N VAL A 207 -1.14 -17.29 -36.03
CA VAL A 207 0.21 -17.26 -36.59
C VAL A 207 1.09 -18.31 -35.93
N ALA A 208 1.76 -19.15 -36.72
CA ALA A 208 2.68 -20.15 -36.15
C ALA A 208 3.98 -19.47 -35.66
N PRO A 209 4.60 -19.95 -34.55
CA PRO A 209 5.85 -19.39 -34.04
C PRO A 209 7.06 -19.46 -35.00
N ASP A 210 7.00 -20.34 -35.97
CA ASP A 210 8.01 -20.55 -37.05
C ASP A 210 7.63 -19.84 -38.37
N ASP A 211 6.58 -19.01 -38.37
CA ASP A 211 6.22 -18.18 -39.51
C ASP A 211 7.38 -17.21 -39.85
N PRO A 212 7.80 -17.08 -41.12
CA PRO A 212 8.91 -16.18 -41.50
C PRO A 212 8.73 -14.74 -41.04
N ARG A 213 7.49 -14.26 -40.91
CA ARG A 213 7.17 -12.90 -40.41
C ARG A 213 7.67 -12.68 -39.00
N VAL A 214 7.74 -13.74 -38.15
CA VAL A 214 8.22 -13.66 -36.78
C VAL A 214 9.70 -13.30 -36.72
N GLU A 215 10.52 -13.93 -37.59
CA GLU A 215 11.96 -13.66 -37.69
C GLU A 215 12.23 -12.27 -38.30
N GLU A 216 11.53 -11.92 -39.36
CA GLU A 216 11.63 -10.59 -39.99
C GLU A 216 11.31 -9.47 -39.01
N LEU A 217 10.24 -9.63 -38.23
CA LEU A 217 9.83 -8.63 -37.24
C LEU A 217 10.82 -8.57 -36.06
N ALA A 218 11.37 -9.71 -35.63
CA ALA A 218 12.40 -9.75 -34.58
C ALA A 218 13.67 -8.98 -34.97
N VAL A 219 14.11 -9.11 -36.25
CA VAL A 219 15.25 -8.34 -36.78
C VAL A 219 14.94 -6.83 -36.77
N GLN A 220 13.73 -6.43 -37.18
CA GLN A 220 13.33 -5.03 -37.17
C GLN A 220 13.26 -4.48 -35.77
N ARG A 221 12.72 -5.24 -34.81
CA ARG A 221 12.67 -4.86 -33.38
C ARG A 221 14.08 -4.71 -32.80
N CYS A 222 14.99 -5.61 -33.12
CA CYS A 222 16.40 -5.50 -32.73
C CYS A 222 17.05 -4.22 -33.28
N ALA A 223 16.86 -3.92 -34.55
CA ALA A 223 17.40 -2.71 -35.18
C ALA A 223 16.84 -1.43 -34.52
N HIS A 224 15.54 -1.41 -34.21
CA HIS A 224 14.90 -0.31 -33.50
C HIS A 224 15.45 -0.14 -32.10
N GLN A 225 15.65 -1.23 -31.35
CA GLN A 225 16.24 -1.18 -30.00
C GLN A 225 17.67 -0.60 -30.05
N MET A 226 18.49 -0.99 -31.03
CA MET A 226 19.82 -0.40 -31.21
C MET A 226 19.75 1.11 -31.52
N ALA A 227 18.77 1.54 -32.32
CA ALA A 227 18.57 2.96 -32.59
C ALA A 227 18.12 3.76 -31.37
N LEU A 228 17.30 3.16 -30.49
CA LEU A 228 16.92 3.73 -29.21
C LEU A 228 18.14 3.89 -28.28
N ASP A 229 18.97 2.86 -28.16
CA ASP A 229 20.17 2.89 -27.32
C ASP A 229 21.16 3.97 -27.78
N GLN A 230 21.39 4.09 -29.10
CA GLN A 230 22.19 5.16 -29.66
C GLN A 230 21.63 6.55 -29.37
N ALA A 231 20.32 6.71 -29.38
CA ALA A 231 19.67 7.97 -29.05
C ALA A 231 19.72 8.27 -27.53
N ILE A 232 19.67 7.24 -26.67
CA ILE A 232 19.86 7.35 -25.22
C ILE A 232 21.27 7.83 -24.91
N GLU A 233 22.29 7.23 -25.53
CA GLU A 233 23.69 7.64 -25.41
C GLU A 233 23.89 9.07 -25.91
N ALA A 234 23.40 9.39 -27.10
CA ALA A 234 23.51 10.74 -27.68
C ALA A 234 22.86 11.81 -26.84
N ALA A 235 21.80 11.46 -26.08
CA ALA A 235 21.13 12.35 -25.13
C ALA A 235 21.84 12.41 -23.75
N GLY A 236 22.90 11.63 -23.52
CA GLY A 236 23.63 11.54 -22.25
C GLY A 236 22.79 10.93 -21.11
N LEU A 237 21.75 10.15 -21.44
CA LEU A 237 20.87 9.52 -20.48
C LEU A 237 21.50 8.29 -19.82
N ASP A 238 22.43 7.64 -20.51
CA ASP A 238 23.28 6.53 -20.03
C ASP A 238 24.16 6.95 -18.84
N ALA A 239 24.82 8.11 -18.92
CA ALA A 239 25.61 8.65 -17.84
C ALA A 239 24.76 8.98 -16.60
N ALA A 240 23.51 9.42 -16.80
CA ALA A 240 22.58 9.64 -15.72
C ALA A 240 22.09 8.32 -15.11
N GLU A 241 21.96 7.26 -15.89
CA GLU A 241 21.65 5.90 -15.39
C GLU A 241 22.77 5.37 -14.51
N ALA A 242 24.03 5.48 -14.93
CA ALA A 242 25.20 5.07 -14.16
C ALA A 242 25.20 5.75 -12.76
N LYS A 243 24.90 7.05 -12.72
CA LYS A 243 24.80 7.79 -11.46
C LYS A 243 23.65 7.32 -10.58
N ILE A 244 22.52 6.93 -11.17
CA ILE A 244 21.37 6.36 -10.42
C ILE A 244 21.79 5.02 -9.80
N PHE A 245 22.49 4.16 -10.52
CA PHE A 245 23.01 2.89 -10.00
C PHE A 245 23.92 3.11 -8.80
N GLU A 246 24.91 4.01 -8.89
CA GLU A 246 25.83 4.31 -7.80
C GLU A 246 25.11 4.81 -6.54
N THR A 247 24.10 5.66 -6.72
CA THR A 247 23.34 6.27 -5.61
C THR A 247 22.38 5.27 -4.97
N TYR A 248 21.76 4.41 -5.76
CA TYR A 248 20.77 3.44 -5.30
C TYR A 248 21.42 2.28 -4.55
N ASP A 249 22.57 1.79 -5.02
CA ASP A 249 23.31 0.70 -4.39
C ASP A 249 23.86 1.11 -3.00
N ALA A 250 24.19 2.39 -2.82
CA ALA A 250 24.59 2.95 -1.54
C ALA A 250 23.44 3.06 -0.50
N GLY A 251 22.17 2.99 -0.95
CA GLY A 251 20.98 3.14 -0.11
C GLY A 251 20.31 1.83 0.33
N LEU A 252 20.72 0.68 -0.20
CA LEU A 252 20.10 -0.63 0.05
C LEU A 252 20.54 -1.26 1.40
N THR A 253 20.43 -0.52 2.50
CA THR A 253 20.53 -1.07 3.86
C THR A 253 19.22 -0.86 4.61
N GLY A 254 18.12 -1.48 4.15
CA GLY A 254 16.84 -1.37 4.82
C GLY A 254 15.88 -2.49 4.45
N GLU A 255 15.41 -3.19 5.47
CA GLU A 255 14.35 -4.18 5.48
C GLU A 255 13.13 -3.72 4.66
N GLU A 256 13.05 -4.11 3.39
CA GLU A 256 11.77 -4.06 2.69
C GLU A 256 11.19 -5.48 2.64
N GLY A 257 10.16 -5.63 3.45
CA GLY A 257 9.49 -6.90 3.68
C GLY A 257 8.85 -7.47 2.43
N ARG A 258 9.01 -8.80 2.25
CA ARG A 258 8.20 -9.70 1.42
C ARG A 258 7.89 -9.21 0.00
N GLU A 259 8.81 -8.64 -0.69
CA GLU A 259 8.64 -8.42 -2.12
C GLU A 259 8.83 -9.75 -2.86
N MET A 260 7.88 -10.00 -3.78
CA MET A 260 7.95 -11.14 -4.68
C MET A 260 9.18 -10.97 -5.57
N SER A 261 10.02 -12.02 -5.71
CA SER A 261 11.16 -11.93 -6.63
C SER A 261 10.71 -11.58 -8.06
N ALA A 262 11.56 -10.89 -8.83
CA ALA A 262 11.28 -10.51 -10.21
C ALA A 262 10.86 -11.72 -11.07
N ALA A 263 11.54 -12.86 -10.91
CA ALA A 263 11.18 -14.10 -11.60
C ALA A 263 9.76 -14.58 -11.25
N THR A 264 9.37 -14.50 -9.97
CA THR A 264 8.02 -14.86 -9.55
C THR A 264 7.00 -13.84 -10.04
N ALA A 265 7.33 -12.55 -10.07
CA ALA A 265 6.45 -11.50 -10.58
C ALA A 265 6.16 -11.68 -12.08
N VAL A 266 7.17 -11.96 -12.87
CA VAL A 266 7.02 -12.28 -14.31
C VAL A 266 6.06 -13.46 -14.51
N THR A 267 6.21 -14.55 -13.75
CA THR A 267 5.35 -15.73 -13.90
C THR A 267 3.90 -15.51 -13.44
N LYS A 268 3.62 -14.44 -12.71
CA LYS A 268 2.27 -14.10 -12.23
C LYS A 268 1.61 -12.95 -12.99
N MET A 269 2.36 -12.22 -13.81
CA MET A 269 1.80 -11.21 -14.68
C MET A 269 1.13 -11.90 -15.88
N PRO A 270 -0.18 -11.74 -16.06
CA PRO A 270 -0.86 -12.28 -17.22
C PRO A 270 -0.44 -11.45 -18.46
N TYR A 271 0.28 -12.08 -19.37
CA TYR A 271 0.54 -11.54 -20.69
C TYR A 271 -0.41 -12.20 -21.68
N ASP A 272 -1.11 -11.37 -22.43
CA ASP A 272 -1.98 -11.82 -23.53
C ASP A 272 -1.20 -11.82 -24.83
N PHE A 273 -0.07 -12.56 -24.83
CA PHE A 273 0.79 -12.69 -26.01
C PHE A 273 0.64 -14.07 -26.62
N SER A 274 0.38 -14.11 -27.92
CA SER A 274 0.39 -15.35 -28.70
C SER A 274 1.78 -16.03 -28.64
N PRO A 275 1.86 -17.34 -28.89
CA PRO A 275 3.14 -18.03 -29.02
C PRO A 275 4.07 -17.42 -30.10
N ALA A 276 3.53 -16.92 -31.22
CA ALA A 276 4.27 -16.24 -32.26
C ALA A 276 4.87 -14.91 -31.77
N ARG A 277 4.08 -14.09 -31.04
CA ARG A 277 4.55 -12.83 -30.44
C ARG A 277 5.63 -13.08 -29.39
N MET A 278 5.45 -14.06 -28.53
CA MET A 278 6.49 -14.45 -27.56
C MET A 278 7.78 -14.86 -28.26
N ARG A 279 7.67 -15.65 -29.33
CA ARG A 279 8.84 -16.06 -30.12
C ARG A 279 9.55 -14.88 -30.79
N CYS A 280 8.82 -13.89 -31.30
CA CYS A 280 9.37 -12.65 -31.83
C CYS A 280 10.21 -11.91 -30.78
N LEU A 281 9.68 -11.72 -29.58
CA LEU A 281 10.37 -11.03 -28.49
C LEU A 281 11.63 -11.78 -28.04
N GLU A 282 11.57 -13.11 -27.93
CA GLU A 282 12.75 -13.94 -27.59
C GLU A 282 13.86 -13.80 -28.64
N LEU A 283 13.49 -13.84 -29.93
CA LEU A 283 14.43 -13.70 -31.03
C LEU A 283 15.05 -12.29 -31.05
N ALA A 284 14.23 -11.25 -30.91
CA ALA A 284 14.70 -9.87 -30.89
C ALA A 284 15.69 -9.64 -29.72
N GLY A 285 15.36 -10.13 -28.50
CA GLY A 285 16.24 -10.02 -27.37
C GLY A 285 17.56 -10.75 -27.51
N ARG A 286 17.54 -11.94 -28.14
CA ARG A 286 18.78 -12.69 -28.47
C ARG A 286 19.66 -11.94 -29.46
N LEU A 287 19.07 -11.48 -30.58
CA LEU A 287 19.78 -10.73 -31.62
C LEU A 287 20.40 -9.45 -31.07
N PHE A 288 19.68 -8.77 -30.20
CA PHE A 288 20.16 -7.58 -29.51
C PHE A 288 21.35 -7.88 -28.59
N GLY A 289 21.29 -8.95 -27.80
CA GLY A 289 22.41 -9.40 -26.98
C GLY A 289 23.65 -9.77 -27.75
N GLU A 290 23.48 -10.44 -28.93
CA GLU A 290 24.56 -10.77 -29.86
C GLU A 290 25.21 -9.49 -30.44
N ALA A 291 24.38 -8.53 -30.88
CA ALA A 291 24.87 -7.26 -31.42
C ALA A 291 25.64 -6.41 -30.38
N LEU A 292 25.20 -6.41 -29.11
CA LEU A 292 25.94 -5.73 -28.03
C LEU A 292 27.29 -6.40 -27.76
N ALA A 293 27.36 -7.73 -27.78
CA ALA A 293 28.60 -8.47 -27.58
C ALA A 293 29.63 -8.21 -28.68
N ASP A 294 29.15 -8.08 -29.93
CA ASP A 294 30.00 -7.74 -31.07
C ASP A 294 30.51 -6.29 -31.06
N ALA A 295 29.68 -5.36 -30.53
CA ALA A 295 30.03 -3.96 -30.39
C ALA A 295 31.05 -3.69 -29.24
N HIS A 296 31.04 -4.54 -28.19
CA HIS A 296 31.97 -4.46 -27.07
C HIS A 296 32.66 -5.82 -26.85
N PRO A 297 33.60 -6.20 -27.73
CA PRO A 297 34.40 -7.39 -27.48
C PRO A 297 35.10 -7.20 -26.15
N ALA A 298 34.81 -8.09 -25.17
CA ALA A 298 35.45 -8.06 -23.87
C ALA A 298 36.97 -7.95 -24.09
N ASP A 299 37.57 -6.85 -23.61
CA ASP A 299 39.01 -6.67 -23.55
C ASP A 299 39.60 -7.88 -22.83
N GLY A 300 40.10 -8.82 -23.65
CA GLY A 300 40.75 -10.00 -23.15
C GLY A 300 42.07 -9.64 -22.50
N SER A 301 42.17 -9.77 -21.19
CA SER A 301 43.35 -10.30 -20.49
C SER A 301 43.19 -10.21 -18.99
#